data_29ec1ddb1e5479d88cc21003c4aaecdf
#
_entry.id   29ec1ddb1e5479d88cc21003c4aaecdf
#
_cell.length_a   1.000
_cell.length_b   1.000
_cell.length_c   1.000
_cell.angle_alpha   90.00
_cell.angle_beta   90.00
_cell.angle_gamma   90.00
#
_symmetry.space_group_name_H-M   'P 1'
#
loop_
_entity.id
_entity.type
_entity.pdbx_description
1 polymer ?
#
loop_
_entity_poly.entity_id
_entity_poly.type
_entity_poly.pdbx_seq_one_letter_code
_entity_poly.pdbx_strand_id
1 'polypeptide(L)'
;MRRVLVRYKVTADRAAENEAFICAVFRELAQAAPTDVRYCSLKLEDGVSFVHIMEAEGGGGSLTELPAFKAFTAKIRDRCEEPPTATEFSPVGAYRVFTV
;
A
#
# COMPACT_ATOMS: atom_id res chain seq x y z
N MET A 1 6.32 15.34 -8.23
CA MET A 1 5.40 14.48 -7.46
C MET A 1 5.43 13.08 -8.03
N ARG A 2 5.54 12.07 -7.17
CA ARG A 2 5.61 10.68 -7.58
C ARG A 2 4.28 9.99 -7.31
N ARG A 3 3.79 9.24 -8.31
CA ARG A 3 2.55 8.47 -8.19
C ARG A 3 2.82 7.04 -8.65
N VAL A 4 2.57 6.07 -7.77
CA VAL A 4 2.91 4.68 -8.03
C VAL A 4 1.73 3.80 -7.62
N LEU A 5 1.40 2.85 -8.49
CA LEU A 5 0.44 1.80 -8.21
C LEU A 5 1.19 0.48 -8.11
N VAL A 6 0.97 -0.25 -7.02
CA VAL A 6 1.58 -1.56 -6.80
C VAL A 6 0.47 -2.60 -6.74
N ARG A 7 0.63 -3.70 -7.46
CA ARG A 7 -0.32 -4.81 -7.46
C ARG A 7 0.41 -6.11 -7.18
N TYR A 8 -0.20 -6.96 -6.36
CA TYR A 8 0.32 -8.30 -6.06
C TYR A 8 -0.82 -9.21 -5.60
N LYS A 9 -0.52 -10.51 -5.52
CA LYS A 9 -1.49 -11.50 -5.04
C LYS A 9 -0.79 -12.38 -4.02
N VAL A 10 -1.40 -12.54 -2.86
CA VAL A 10 -0.86 -13.42 -1.80
C VAL A 10 -1.52 -14.79 -1.88
N THR A 11 -0.94 -15.78 -1.21
CA THR A 11 -1.60 -17.07 -1.04
C THR A 11 -2.76 -16.93 -0.07
N ALA A 12 -3.80 -17.75 -0.23
CA ALA A 12 -5.03 -17.61 0.56
C ALA A 12 -4.77 -17.71 2.07
N ASP A 13 -3.85 -18.59 2.48
CA ASP A 13 -3.49 -18.78 3.89
C ASP A 13 -2.71 -17.60 4.48
N ARG A 14 -2.19 -16.70 3.65
CA ARG A 14 -1.42 -15.54 4.09
C ARG A 14 -2.19 -14.22 3.93
N ALA A 15 -3.44 -14.26 3.45
CA ALA A 15 -4.21 -13.04 3.20
C ALA A 15 -4.51 -12.24 4.47
N ALA A 16 -4.92 -12.90 5.54
CA ALA A 16 -5.21 -12.23 6.80
C ALA A 16 -3.95 -11.61 7.41
N GLU A 17 -2.82 -12.30 7.33
CA GLU A 17 -1.53 -11.78 7.78
C GLU A 17 -1.14 -10.53 6.99
N ASN A 18 -1.31 -10.57 5.68
CA ASN A 18 -1.02 -9.44 4.82
C ASN A 18 -1.86 -8.22 5.18
N GLU A 19 -3.15 -8.43 5.41
CA GLU A 19 -4.06 -7.34 5.80
C GLU A 19 -3.68 -6.76 7.16
N ALA A 20 -3.23 -7.60 8.10
CA ALA A 20 -2.78 -7.12 9.41
C ALA A 20 -1.54 -6.23 9.29
N PHE A 21 -0.59 -6.57 8.43
CA PHE A 21 0.56 -5.71 8.14
C PHE A 21 0.13 -4.36 7.57
N ILE A 22 -0.83 -4.38 6.65
CA ILE A 22 -1.37 -3.15 6.05
C ILE A 22 -2.01 -2.27 7.11
N CYS A 23 -2.85 -2.85 7.97
CA CYS A 23 -3.52 -2.09 9.04
C CYS A 23 -2.53 -1.42 9.98
N ALA A 24 -1.41 -2.10 10.29
CA ALA A 24 -0.36 -1.52 11.11
C ALA A 24 0.27 -0.28 10.45
N VAL A 25 0.45 -0.30 9.12
CA VAL A 25 0.95 0.87 8.40
C VAL A 25 0.01 2.05 8.58
N PHE A 26 -1.30 1.83 8.44
CA PHE A 26 -2.27 2.93 8.57
C PHE A 26 -2.37 3.45 9.99
N ARG A 27 -2.17 2.62 11.01
CA ARG A 27 -2.11 3.10 12.39
C ARG A 27 -0.92 4.05 12.58
N GLU A 28 0.24 3.71 12.04
CA GLU A 28 1.41 4.59 12.15
C GLU A 28 1.24 5.86 11.32
N LEU A 29 0.63 5.77 10.15
CA LEU A 29 0.32 6.96 9.36
C LEU A 29 -0.60 7.92 10.12
N ALA A 30 -1.63 7.39 10.78
CA ALA A 30 -2.53 8.21 11.57
C ALA A 30 -1.82 8.93 12.71
N GLN A 31 -0.84 8.29 13.34
CA GLN A 31 -0.06 8.88 14.42
C GLN A 31 0.94 9.92 13.92
N ALA A 32 1.66 9.61 12.85
CA ALA A 32 2.67 10.50 12.28
C ALA A 32 2.04 11.66 11.51
N ALA A 33 0.89 11.44 10.92
CA ALA A 33 0.12 12.43 10.15
C ALA A 33 0.98 13.21 9.14
N PRO A 34 1.75 12.53 8.27
CA PRO A 34 2.58 13.24 7.29
C PRO A 34 1.69 13.97 6.27
N THR A 35 2.17 15.13 5.81
CA THR A 35 1.41 15.96 4.87
C THR A 35 1.91 15.82 3.44
N ASP A 36 3.02 15.12 3.22
CA ASP A 36 3.71 14.99 1.94
C ASP A 36 3.40 13.67 1.22
N VAL A 37 2.52 12.84 1.79
CA VAL A 37 2.19 11.55 1.21
C VAL A 37 0.68 11.31 1.29
N ARG A 38 0.15 10.67 0.24
CA ARG A 38 -1.22 10.14 0.20
C ARG A 38 -1.11 8.67 -0.15
N TYR A 39 -1.85 7.83 0.55
CA TYR A 39 -1.67 6.40 0.43
C TYR A 39 -3.00 5.69 0.67
N CYS A 40 -3.31 4.72 -0.19
CA CYS A 40 -4.46 3.85 0.05
C CYS A 40 -4.11 2.41 -0.33
N SER A 41 -4.78 1.47 0.31
CA SER A 41 -4.63 0.05 0.05
C SER A 41 -6.00 -0.55 -0.20
N LEU A 42 -6.11 -1.33 -1.26
CA LEU A 42 -7.36 -1.93 -1.71
C LEU A 42 -7.19 -3.45 -1.72
N LYS A 43 -8.22 -4.15 -1.24
CA LYS A 43 -8.32 -5.60 -1.35
C LYS A 43 -9.37 -5.90 -2.41
N LEU A 44 -9.00 -6.68 -3.41
CA LEU A 44 -9.91 -7.00 -4.50
C LEU A 44 -10.91 -8.09 -4.07
N GLU A 45 -11.91 -8.31 -4.90
CA GLU A 45 -13.02 -9.20 -4.59
C GLU A 45 -12.59 -10.64 -4.31
N ASP A 46 -11.49 -11.09 -4.91
CA ASP A 46 -10.97 -12.44 -4.69
C ASP A 46 -10.41 -12.65 -3.27
N GLY A 47 -10.24 -11.58 -2.49
CA GLY A 47 -9.75 -11.65 -1.13
C GLY A 47 -8.25 -11.87 -0.99
N VAL A 48 -7.53 -12.03 -2.07
CA VAL A 48 -6.09 -12.32 -2.07
C VAL A 48 -5.27 -11.38 -2.92
N SER A 49 -5.90 -10.60 -3.78
CA SER A 49 -5.22 -9.60 -4.61
C SER A 49 -5.33 -8.22 -3.94
N PHE A 50 -4.23 -7.49 -3.95
CA PHE A 50 -4.13 -6.19 -3.30
C PHE A 50 -3.55 -5.17 -4.26
N VAL A 51 -4.03 -3.94 -4.14
CA VAL A 51 -3.52 -2.80 -4.89
C VAL A 51 -3.21 -1.69 -3.89
N HIS A 52 -2.02 -1.12 -3.99
CA HIS A 52 -1.64 0.05 -3.20
C HIS A 52 -1.39 1.21 -4.14
N ILE A 53 -1.88 2.38 -3.76
CA ILE A 53 -1.69 3.59 -4.55
C ILE A 53 -1.03 4.62 -3.65
N MET A 54 0.11 5.15 -4.10
CA MET A 54 0.85 6.17 -3.38
C MET A 54 1.02 7.41 -4.24
N GLU A 55 0.80 8.56 -3.63
CA GLU A 55 1.18 9.85 -4.19
C GLU A 55 2.06 10.53 -3.16
N ALA A 56 3.25 10.95 -3.57
CA ALA A 56 4.21 11.54 -2.64
C ALA A 56 4.96 12.70 -3.27
N GLU A 57 5.20 13.71 -2.47
CA GLU A 57 6.15 14.77 -2.79
C GLU A 57 7.53 14.24 -2.41
N GLY A 58 8.51 14.44 -3.27
CA GLY A 58 9.84 13.88 -3.06
C GLY A 58 9.85 12.36 -3.20
N GLY A 59 10.64 11.68 -2.39
CA GLY A 59 10.88 10.25 -2.51
C GLY A 59 9.89 9.34 -1.79
N GLY A 60 8.92 9.89 -1.06
CA GLY A 60 7.96 9.09 -0.30
C GLY A 60 8.50 8.56 1.02
N GLY A 61 9.58 9.16 1.55
CA GLY A 61 10.22 8.71 2.78
C GLY A 61 9.32 8.72 4.00
N SER A 62 8.33 9.64 4.04
CA SER A 62 7.36 9.70 5.15
C SER A 62 6.53 8.43 5.29
N LEU A 63 6.41 7.64 4.22
CA LEU A 63 5.77 6.33 4.24
C LEU A 63 6.81 5.22 4.39
N THR A 64 7.81 5.20 3.51
CA THR A 64 8.74 4.07 3.40
C THR A 64 9.65 3.93 4.61
N GLU A 65 9.85 5.00 5.38
CA GLU A 65 10.67 4.97 6.60
C GLU A 65 9.89 4.51 7.84
N LEU A 66 8.57 4.38 7.76
CA LEU A 66 7.78 3.91 8.90
C LEU A 66 8.15 2.46 9.24
N PRO A 67 8.35 2.15 10.54
CA PRO A 67 8.66 0.78 10.94
C PRO A 67 7.63 -0.24 10.45
N ALA A 68 6.34 0.09 10.50
CA ALA A 68 5.30 -0.81 10.03
C ALA A 68 5.37 -1.04 8.52
N PHE A 69 5.75 -0.02 7.75
CA PHE A 69 5.93 -0.18 6.30
C PHE A 69 7.12 -1.09 6.00
N LYS A 70 8.21 -0.91 6.73
CA LYS A 70 9.39 -1.79 6.57
C LYS A 70 9.04 -3.23 6.92
N ALA A 71 8.27 -3.45 7.99
CA ALA A 71 7.83 -4.78 8.38
C ALA A 71 6.92 -5.41 7.32
N PHE A 72 6.00 -4.60 6.76
CA PHE A 72 5.09 -5.05 5.70
C PHE A 72 5.87 -5.50 4.46
N THR A 73 6.87 -4.74 4.04
CA THR A 73 7.60 -5.03 2.80
C THR A 73 8.73 -6.05 2.95
N ALA A 74 9.22 -6.27 4.17
CA ALA A 74 10.43 -7.07 4.41
C ALA A 74 10.37 -8.47 3.81
N LYS A 75 9.22 -9.14 3.88
CA LYS A 75 9.05 -10.50 3.36
C LYS A 75 7.79 -10.63 2.52
N ILE A 76 7.42 -9.57 1.84
CA ILE A 76 6.17 -9.57 1.06
C ILE A 76 6.19 -10.66 -0.02
N ARG A 77 7.34 -10.89 -0.66
CA ARG A 77 7.45 -11.92 -1.70
C ARG A 77 7.18 -13.31 -1.18
N ASP A 78 7.52 -13.58 0.08
CA ASP A 78 7.27 -14.89 0.70
C ASP A 78 5.79 -15.15 0.90
N ARG A 79 4.96 -14.10 0.97
CA ARG A 79 3.51 -14.22 1.08
C ARG A 79 2.83 -14.32 -0.27
N CYS A 80 3.55 -14.02 -1.34
CA CYS A 80 2.93 -13.83 -2.66
C CYS A 80 2.91 -15.08 -3.52
N GLU A 81 1.77 -15.29 -4.17
CA GLU A 81 1.63 -16.16 -5.33
C GLU A 81 2.08 -15.41 -6.59
N GLU A 82 1.74 -14.12 -6.69
CA GLU A 82 2.20 -13.21 -7.73
C GLU A 82 2.90 -12.04 -7.06
N PRO A 83 4.21 -11.85 -7.29
CA PRO A 83 4.98 -10.84 -6.59
C PRO A 83 4.55 -9.41 -6.97
N PRO A 84 4.88 -8.41 -6.13
CA PRO A 84 4.52 -7.02 -6.40
C PRO A 84 5.12 -6.51 -7.70
N THR A 85 4.29 -5.81 -8.47
CA THR A 85 4.72 -5.04 -9.63
C THR A 85 4.33 -3.59 -9.41
N ALA A 86 5.24 -2.67 -9.70
CA ALA A 86 5.04 -1.25 -9.52
C ALA A 86 4.94 -0.56 -10.88
N THR A 87 3.95 0.31 -11.02
CA THR A 87 3.73 1.08 -12.24
C THR A 87 3.46 2.52 -11.85
N GLU A 88 4.14 3.45 -12.50
CA GLU A 88 3.82 4.86 -12.32
C GLU A 88 2.55 5.18 -13.10
N PHE A 89 1.77 6.15 -12.58
CA PHE A 89 0.51 6.52 -13.22
C PHE A 89 0.30 8.02 -13.19
N SER A 90 -0.61 8.50 -14.04
CA SER A 90 -1.09 9.88 -14.04
C SER A 90 -2.59 9.85 -13.84
N PRO A 91 -3.14 10.61 -12.89
CA PRO A 91 -4.59 10.67 -12.74
C PRO A 91 -5.22 11.39 -13.93
N VAL A 92 -6.29 10.82 -14.46
CA VAL A 92 -7.08 11.46 -15.51
C VAL A 92 -8.20 12.29 -14.88
N GLY A 93 -8.69 11.86 -13.74
CA GLY A 93 -9.69 12.55 -12.98
C GLY A 93 -9.88 11.90 -11.63
N ALA A 94 -10.48 12.62 -10.68
CA ALA A 94 -10.80 12.10 -9.36
C ALA A 94 -11.97 12.90 -8.78
N TYR A 95 -12.89 12.22 -8.13
CA TYR A 95 -14.03 12.86 -7.49
C TYR A 95 -14.45 12.02 -6.28
N ARG A 96 -14.27 12.59 -5.07
CA ARG A 96 -14.69 12.00 -3.79
C ARG A 96 -14.25 10.53 -3.70
N VAL A 97 -12.95 10.28 -3.84
CA VAL A 97 -12.38 9.00 -4.21
C VAL A 97 -12.76 7.85 -3.28
N PHE A 98 -12.57 7.97 -1.96
CA PHE A 98 -13.00 6.93 -1.03
C PHE A 98 -13.52 7.52 0.26
N THR A 99 -14.43 6.77 0.90
CA THR A 99 -14.75 6.94 2.32
C THR A 99 -14.35 5.67 3.03
N VAL A 100 -13.66 5.78 4.14
CA VAL A 100 -13.16 4.62 4.88
C VAL A 100 -13.54 4.74 6.36
#